data_a47ca35e24ab1c29ee9f11a2b26c8b1d
#
_entry.id   a47ca35e24ab1c29ee9f11a2b26c8b1d
#
_cell.length_a   1.000
_cell.length_b   1.000
_cell.length_c   1.000
_cell.angle_alpha   90.00
_cell.angle_beta   90.00
_cell.angle_gamma   90.00
#
_symmetry.space_group_name_H-M   'P 1'
#
loop_
_entity.id
_entity.type
_entity.pdbx_description
1 polymer ?
#
loop_
_entity_poly.entity_id
_entity_poly.type
_entity_poly.pdbx_seq_one_letter_code
_entity_poly.pdbx_strand_id
1 'polypeptide(L)'
;MKKLILSLSILALTFTGCSTTDDEDTTQTPVVGELTGSITSNRTIAFGNYTLKGIVTIESGVTVTFDAGSTITANAADGVDALVVKNGGKLIMNGTATQPIVLTEPSATPGAWGGIIMYGDAPINGAGAVTTKTSEDGLNLTYGGTNATHNGGTLRYVRVEYAGKKITDGTSEMNGFSFYSVGSGTILENLVSYKGADDGYEFYGGTVSAKNLISYGNFDDSFDWQDGWKGENNTNWYAYQVTTGNFGMEIEASNNNNAYYPVVSNITLKRAAGTVTEGGSSAAEYDAIQFKKHGNGHFSNIVISGYTTTGATGIGAATGLPAGVSAGFAGVQLLSATSLA
;
A
#
# COMPACT_ATOMS: atom_id res chain seq x y z
N MET A 1 -49.56 -75.22 37.33
CA MET A 1 -48.67 -74.82 36.22
C MET A 1 -49.11 -73.43 35.81
N LYS A 2 -48.41 -72.39 36.27
CA LYS A 2 -48.72 -70.99 35.99
C LYS A 2 -47.90 -70.56 34.73
N LYS A 3 -48.59 -70.13 33.68
CA LYS A 3 -47.98 -69.60 32.49
C LYS A 3 -47.69 -68.09 32.69
N LEU A 4 -46.46 -67.74 32.64
CA LEU A 4 -45.97 -66.32 32.68
C LEU A 4 -46.03 -65.73 31.27
N ILE A 5 -46.86 -64.71 31.07
CA ILE A 5 -46.94 -63.98 29.83
C ILE A 5 -46.00 -62.80 29.98
N LEU A 6 -44.95 -62.78 29.14
CA LEU A 6 -44.00 -61.68 29.08
C LEU A 6 -44.50 -60.68 28.01
N SER A 7 -44.96 -59.53 28.44
CA SER A 7 -45.37 -58.45 27.55
C SER A 7 -44.16 -57.66 27.14
N LEU A 8 -43.85 -57.65 25.80
CA LEU A 8 -42.79 -56.89 25.19
C LEU A 8 -43.30 -55.48 24.85
N SER A 9 -42.90 -54.51 25.63
CA SER A 9 -43.21 -53.10 25.37
C SER A 9 -42.25 -52.56 24.29
N ILE A 10 -42.78 -52.28 23.10
CA ILE A 10 -42.05 -51.63 22.03
C ILE A 10 -42.01 -50.12 22.32
N LEU A 11 -40.84 -49.61 22.68
CA LEU A 11 -40.59 -48.19 22.85
C LEU A 11 -40.32 -47.56 21.43
N ALA A 12 -41.30 -46.84 20.91
CA ALA A 12 -41.12 -46.10 19.66
C ALA A 12 -40.24 -44.87 19.95
N LEU A 13 -38.98 -44.90 19.48
CA LEU A 13 -38.12 -43.74 19.40
C LEU A 13 -38.59 -42.90 18.22
N THR A 14 -39.22 -41.77 18.46
CA THR A 14 -39.44 -40.73 17.48
C THR A 14 -38.12 -39.98 17.26
N PHE A 15 -37.45 -40.26 16.15
CA PHE A 15 -36.39 -39.40 15.68
C PHE A 15 -37.03 -38.08 15.22
N THR A 16 -36.95 -37.03 16.02
CA THR A 16 -37.13 -35.67 15.53
C THR A 16 -35.96 -35.39 14.60
N GLY A 17 -36.21 -35.40 13.31
CA GLY A 17 -35.27 -34.95 12.30
C GLY A 17 -34.86 -33.52 12.63
N CYS A 18 -33.56 -33.30 12.86
CA CYS A 18 -32.97 -31.98 12.79
C CYS A 18 -33.22 -31.50 11.36
N SER A 19 -34.05 -30.51 11.19
CA SER A 19 -34.10 -29.78 9.91
C SER A 19 -32.73 -29.16 9.76
N THR A 20 -31.96 -29.64 8.78
CA THR A 20 -30.89 -28.86 8.21
C THR A 20 -31.53 -27.59 7.69
N THR A 21 -31.30 -26.47 8.38
CA THR A 21 -31.46 -25.18 7.75
C THR A 21 -30.52 -25.26 6.56
N ASP A 22 -31.10 -25.36 5.37
CA ASP A 22 -30.38 -25.03 4.13
C ASP A 22 -29.84 -23.64 4.36
N ASP A 23 -28.51 -23.52 4.58
CA ASP A 23 -27.81 -22.30 4.33
C ASP A 23 -28.09 -22.00 2.85
N GLU A 24 -29.09 -21.16 2.60
CA GLU A 24 -29.21 -20.55 1.30
C GLU A 24 -27.87 -19.83 1.07
N ASP A 25 -27.02 -20.46 0.30
CA ASP A 25 -25.89 -19.78 -0.35
C ASP A 25 -26.52 -18.71 -1.25
N THR A 26 -26.83 -17.58 -0.64
CA THR A 26 -27.29 -16.39 -1.36
C THR A 26 -26.08 -15.90 -2.13
N THR A 27 -25.84 -16.50 -3.30
CA THR A 27 -24.89 -15.98 -4.29
C THR A 27 -25.39 -14.58 -4.66
N GLN A 28 -24.81 -13.57 -3.98
CA GLN A 28 -25.14 -12.19 -4.21
C GLN A 28 -24.81 -11.86 -5.67
N THR A 29 -25.80 -11.47 -6.44
CA THR A 29 -25.57 -11.12 -7.85
C THR A 29 -24.74 -9.83 -7.90
N PRO A 30 -23.56 -9.83 -8.57
CA PRO A 30 -22.71 -8.65 -8.63
C PRO A 30 -23.38 -7.51 -9.38
N VAL A 31 -23.34 -6.31 -8.79
CA VAL A 31 -23.77 -5.08 -9.44
C VAL A 31 -22.75 -4.67 -10.51
N VAL A 32 -23.21 -4.13 -11.62
CA VAL A 32 -22.33 -3.47 -12.61
C VAL A 32 -22.59 -1.97 -12.55
N GLY A 33 -21.53 -1.18 -12.48
CA GLY A 33 -21.64 0.26 -12.34
C GLY A 33 -20.41 1.02 -12.84
N GLU A 34 -20.48 2.34 -12.72
CA GLU A 34 -19.42 3.25 -13.08
C GLU A 34 -19.13 4.21 -11.92
N LEU A 35 -17.85 4.50 -11.73
CA LEU A 35 -17.34 5.49 -10.77
C LEU A 35 -16.69 6.60 -11.58
N THR A 36 -17.17 7.83 -11.42
CA THR A 36 -16.67 8.99 -12.17
C THR A 36 -16.83 10.28 -11.37
N GLY A 37 -15.92 11.22 -11.57
CA GLY A 37 -15.96 12.56 -10.98
C GLY A 37 -15.92 12.60 -9.46
N SER A 38 -16.56 13.64 -8.87
CA SER A 38 -16.53 13.87 -7.42
C SER A 38 -17.69 13.20 -6.70
N ILE A 39 -17.41 12.38 -5.71
CA ILE A 39 -18.39 11.79 -4.80
C ILE A 39 -18.57 12.76 -3.62
N THR A 40 -19.73 13.42 -3.56
CA THR A 40 -20.04 14.51 -2.63
C THR A 40 -21.01 14.13 -1.51
N SER A 41 -21.43 12.87 -1.44
CA SER A 41 -22.30 12.34 -0.38
C SER A 41 -21.89 10.93 0.01
N ASN A 42 -22.19 10.55 1.25
CA ASN A 42 -21.91 9.19 1.74
C ASN A 42 -22.55 8.15 0.84
N ARG A 43 -21.79 7.12 0.50
CA ARG A 43 -22.22 6.10 -0.44
C ARG A 43 -21.68 4.73 -0.06
N THR A 44 -22.55 3.71 -0.12
CA THR A 44 -22.14 2.30 -0.13
C THR A 44 -22.16 1.80 -1.57
N ILE A 45 -21.05 1.24 -1.99
CA ILE A 45 -20.87 0.58 -3.28
C ILE A 45 -21.05 -0.91 -3.01
N ALA A 46 -22.17 -1.46 -3.46
CA ALA A 46 -22.51 -2.87 -3.27
C ALA A 46 -21.51 -3.80 -3.94
N PHE A 47 -21.47 -5.07 -3.54
CA PHE A 47 -20.64 -6.09 -4.21
C PHE A 47 -20.88 -6.07 -5.73
N GLY A 48 -19.81 -5.96 -6.52
CA GLY A 48 -19.97 -5.88 -7.96
C GLY A 48 -18.69 -5.52 -8.74
N ASN A 49 -18.89 -5.27 -10.04
CA ASN A 49 -17.87 -4.88 -10.99
C ASN A 49 -18.10 -3.44 -11.44
N TYR A 50 -17.11 -2.60 -11.21
CA TYR A 50 -17.23 -1.16 -11.48
C TYR A 50 -16.12 -0.73 -12.45
N THR A 51 -16.48 0.19 -13.36
CA THR A 51 -15.49 0.88 -14.18
C THR A 51 -15.13 2.21 -13.52
N LEU A 52 -13.84 2.44 -13.28
CA LEU A 52 -13.30 3.72 -12.82
C LEU A 52 -12.95 4.56 -14.06
N LYS A 53 -13.46 5.78 -14.14
CA LYS A 53 -13.20 6.70 -15.26
C LYS A 53 -12.73 8.07 -14.80
N GLY A 54 -11.54 8.43 -15.22
CA GLY A 54 -10.89 9.67 -14.84
C GLY A 54 -10.50 9.72 -13.36
N ILE A 55 -10.24 10.89 -12.85
CA ILE A 55 -9.94 11.10 -11.43
C ILE A 55 -11.25 11.07 -10.63
N VAL A 56 -11.48 9.99 -9.90
CA VAL A 56 -12.62 9.87 -8.99
C VAL A 56 -12.22 10.33 -7.60
N THR A 57 -12.89 11.39 -7.11
CA THR A 57 -12.55 11.98 -5.81
C THR A 57 -13.62 11.70 -4.75
N ILE A 58 -13.19 11.33 -3.55
CA ILE A 58 -14.02 11.32 -2.35
C ILE A 58 -13.80 12.63 -1.62
N GLU A 59 -14.81 13.46 -1.58
CA GLU A 59 -14.71 14.81 -1.05
C GLU A 59 -14.65 14.83 0.49
N SER A 60 -14.17 15.95 1.04
CA SER A 60 -14.09 16.16 2.50
C SER A 60 -15.47 15.98 3.15
N GLY A 61 -15.51 15.29 4.30
CA GLY A 61 -16.75 14.96 5.02
C GLY A 61 -17.53 13.78 4.45
N VAL A 62 -17.08 13.18 3.35
CA VAL A 62 -17.78 12.07 2.69
C VAL A 62 -17.12 10.73 3.05
N THR A 63 -17.94 9.72 3.29
CA THR A 63 -17.52 8.33 3.45
C THR A 63 -18.04 7.47 2.31
N VAL A 64 -17.11 6.79 1.62
CA VAL A 64 -17.46 5.79 0.60
C VAL A 64 -17.04 4.41 1.12
N THR A 65 -17.97 3.48 1.12
CA THR A 65 -17.76 2.09 1.55
C THR A 65 -17.93 1.15 0.37
N PHE A 66 -17.00 0.25 0.16
CA PHE A 66 -17.09 -0.83 -0.82
C PHE A 66 -17.35 -2.16 -0.11
N ASP A 67 -18.28 -2.93 -0.63
CA ASP A 67 -18.52 -4.30 -0.17
C ASP A 67 -17.37 -5.22 -0.62
N ALA A 68 -17.08 -6.23 0.21
CA ALA A 68 -16.04 -7.21 -0.04
C ALA A 68 -16.24 -7.96 -1.36
N GLY A 69 -15.15 -8.35 -2.01
CA GLY A 69 -15.16 -9.07 -3.29
C GLY A 69 -15.42 -8.19 -4.52
N SER A 70 -15.64 -6.88 -4.35
CA SER A 70 -15.83 -5.98 -5.48
C SER A 70 -14.57 -5.84 -6.33
N THR A 71 -14.75 -5.69 -7.65
CA THR A 71 -13.68 -5.38 -8.61
C THR A 71 -13.92 -4.01 -9.22
N ILE A 72 -12.90 -3.18 -9.20
CA ILE A 72 -12.88 -1.85 -9.81
C ILE A 72 -11.86 -1.87 -10.95
N THR A 73 -12.31 -1.62 -12.16
CA THR A 73 -11.50 -1.69 -13.38
C THR A 73 -11.27 -0.29 -13.91
N ALA A 74 -10.04 0.17 -13.96
CA ALA A 74 -9.67 1.45 -14.56
C ALA A 74 -9.89 1.42 -16.09
N ASN A 75 -10.24 2.57 -16.67
CA ASN A 75 -10.46 2.73 -18.11
C ASN A 75 -9.32 3.55 -18.74
N ALA A 76 -8.16 2.92 -18.90
CA ALA A 76 -6.95 3.59 -19.39
C ALA A 76 -7.09 4.29 -20.76
N ALA A 77 -8.20 4.11 -21.45
CA ALA A 77 -8.42 4.68 -22.79
C ALA A 77 -8.79 6.17 -22.79
N ASP A 78 -9.23 6.74 -21.67
CA ASP A 78 -9.75 8.10 -21.58
C ASP A 78 -8.87 9.07 -20.74
N GLY A 79 -7.63 8.70 -20.46
CA GLY A 79 -6.67 9.58 -19.81
C GLY A 79 -6.08 9.02 -18.52
N VAL A 80 -6.06 9.81 -17.45
CA VAL A 80 -5.55 9.41 -16.15
C VAL A 80 -6.70 9.01 -15.26
N ASP A 81 -6.74 7.74 -14.89
CA ASP A 81 -7.66 7.23 -13.88
C ASP A 81 -6.96 7.18 -12.52
N ALA A 82 -7.63 7.57 -11.46
CA ALA A 82 -7.19 7.35 -10.09
C ALA A 82 -8.37 7.41 -9.11
N LEU A 83 -8.24 6.70 -7.99
CA LEU A 83 -9.18 6.83 -6.86
C LEU A 83 -8.54 7.68 -5.77
N VAL A 84 -9.07 8.87 -5.56
CA VAL A 84 -8.49 9.90 -4.70
C VAL A 84 -9.37 10.16 -3.49
N VAL A 85 -8.80 10.10 -2.30
CA VAL A 85 -9.47 10.49 -1.04
C VAL A 85 -8.90 11.83 -0.60
N LYS A 86 -9.69 12.89 -0.69
CA LYS A 86 -9.27 14.21 -0.23
C LYS A 86 -9.21 14.28 1.30
N ASN A 87 -8.43 15.20 1.83
CA ASN A 87 -8.37 15.43 3.28
C ASN A 87 -9.77 15.61 3.88
N GLY A 88 -10.08 14.85 4.93
CA GLY A 88 -11.40 14.79 5.55
C GLY A 88 -12.40 13.83 4.88
N GLY A 89 -12.09 13.29 3.70
CA GLY A 89 -12.83 12.17 3.10
C GLY A 89 -12.44 10.82 3.73
N LYS A 90 -13.26 9.80 3.54
CA LYS A 90 -12.99 8.44 4.04
C LYS A 90 -13.30 7.39 3.00
N LEU A 91 -12.38 6.47 2.81
CA LEU A 91 -12.54 5.28 1.99
C LEU A 91 -12.54 4.05 2.90
N ILE A 92 -13.62 3.28 2.86
CA ILE A 92 -13.77 2.02 3.60
C ILE A 92 -13.79 0.87 2.60
N MET A 93 -12.71 0.11 2.55
CA MET A 93 -12.58 -1.12 1.76
C MET A 93 -12.22 -2.27 2.72
N ASN A 94 -13.24 -2.97 3.22
CA ASN A 94 -13.07 -4.12 4.11
C ASN A 94 -13.27 -5.41 3.31
N GLY A 95 -12.30 -5.77 2.49
CA GLY A 95 -12.23 -7.10 1.89
C GLY A 95 -11.95 -8.19 2.93
N THR A 96 -11.89 -9.43 2.49
CA THR A 96 -11.47 -10.59 3.27
C THR A 96 -10.42 -11.39 2.50
N ALA A 97 -9.80 -12.37 3.14
CA ALA A 97 -8.83 -13.23 2.45
C ALA A 97 -9.45 -14.02 1.27
N THR A 98 -10.74 -14.34 1.36
CA THR A 98 -11.48 -15.07 0.31
C THR A 98 -12.26 -14.15 -0.63
N GLN A 99 -12.50 -12.91 -0.24
CA GLN A 99 -13.21 -11.90 -1.00
C GLN A 99 -12.44 -10.55 -0.93
N PRO A 100 -11.22 -10.46 -1.49
CA PRO A 100 -10.48 -9.20 -1.53
C PRO A 100 -11.21 -8.20 -2.43
N ILE A 101 -10.99 -6.93 -2.19
CA ILE A 101 -11.38 -5.88 -3.12
C ILE A 101 -10.21 -5.65 -4.08
N VAL A 102 -10.48 -5.72 -5.38
CA VAL A 102 -9.45 -5.64 -6.42
C VAL A 102 -9.65 -4.40 -7.27
N LEU A 103 -8.59 -3.60 -7.40
CA LEU A 103 -8.54 -2.50 -8.35
C LEU A 103 -7.49 -2.87 -9.41
N THR A 104 -7.88 -2.89 -10.67
CA THR A 104 -7.06 -3.43 -11.76
C THR A 104 -7.27 -2.68 -13.07
N GLU A 105 -6.55 -3.09 -14.09
CA GLU A 105 -6.65 -2.58 -15.46
C GLU A 105 -6.62 -3.77 -16.46
N PRO A 106 -7.53 -3.79 -17.46
CA PRO A 106 -7.76 -4.97 -18.30
C PRO A 106 -6.59 -5.38 -19.19
N SER A 107 -5.75 -4.41 -19.62
CA SER A 107 -4.60 -4.72 -20.50
C SER A 107 -3.43 -5.34 -19.74
N ALA A 108 -3.48 -5.34 -18.40
CA ALA A 108 -2.39 -5.76 -17.53
C ALA A 108 -1.07 -5.00 -17.82
N THR A 109 -1.20 -3.72 -18.18
CA THR A 109 -0.07 -2.85 -18.51
C THR A 109 0.33 -2.04 -17.28
N PRO A 110 1.55 -2.21 -16.73
CA PRO A 110 2.06 -1.36 -15.66
C PRO A 110 1.97 0.11 -16.01
N GLY A 111 1.51 0.94 -15.08
CA GLY A 111 1.35 2.39 -15.30
C GLY A 111 0.12 2.79 -16.12
N ALA A 112 -0.81 1.87 -16.36
CA ALA A 112 -2.02 2.21 -17.10
C ALA A 112 -2.93 3.19 -16.36
N TRP A 113 -2.88 3.21 -15.03
CA TRP A 113 -3.69 4.07 -14.17
C TRP A 113 -2.94 4.50 -12.90
N GLY A 114 -3.51 5.43 -12.13
CA GLY A 114 -2.82 6.13 -11.04
C GLY A 114 -2.92 5.53 -9.65
N GLY A 115 -3.64 4.41 -9.45
CA GLY A 115 -3.71 3.77 -8.13
C GLY A 115 -4.69 4.42 -7.15
N ILE A 116 -4.45 4.18 -5.85
CA ILE A 116 -5.19 4.79 -4.73
C ILE A 116 -4.35 5.87 -4.08
N ILE A 117 -4.89 7.08 -4.00
CA ILE A 117 -4.21 8.25 -3.44
C ILE A 117 -5.03 8.80 -2.28
N MET A 118 -4.42 8.92 -1.09
CA MET A 118 -5.10 9.40 0.11
C MET A 118 -4.39 10.62 0.68
N TYR A 119 -5.15 11.69 0.90
CA TYR A 119 -4.66 12.92 1.51
C TYR A 119 -5.17 13.08 2.93
N GLY A 120 -4.30 13.60 3.80
CA GLY A 120 -4.63 13.92 5.18
C GLY A 120 -3.97 15.21 5.66
N ASP A 121 -4.12 15.48 6.95
CA ASP A 121 -3.58 16.65 7.65
C ASP A 121 -2.75 16.27 8.88
N ALA A 122 -2.18 15.06 8.88
CA ALA A 122 -1.22 14.65 9.90
C ALA A 122 0.11 15.42 9.75
N PRO A 123 0.96 15.47 10.78
CA PRO A 123 2.22 16.20 10.71
C PRO A 123 3.16 15.66 9.63
N ILE A 124 3.87 16.59 8.99
CA ILE A 124 5.03 16.33 8.15
C ILE A 124 6.23 17.10 8.66
N ASN A 125 7.42 16.72 8.20
CA ASN A 125 8.66 17.43 8.43
C ASN A 125 9.44 17.54 7.12
N GLY A 126 8.90 18.28 6.18
CA GLY A 126 9.47 18.45 4.85
C GLY A 126 10.78 19.25 4.84
N ALA A 127 11.43 19.30 3.71
CA ALA A 127 12.68 20.06 3.52
C ALA A 127 12.50 21.51 3.98
N GLY A 128 13.46 22.03 4.77
CA GLY A 128 13.35 23.35 5.39
C GLY A 128 12.38 23.43 6.57
N ALA A 129 11.98 22.29 7.16
CA ALA A 129 11.05 22.19 8.28
C ALA A 129 9.64 22.70 7.95
N VAL A 130 9.22 22.59 6.69
CA VAL A 130 7.85 22.94 6.31
C VAL A 130 6.86 21.92 6.87
N THR A 131 5.67 22.39 7.23
CA THR A 131 4.59 21.58 7.83
C THR A 131 3.45 21.32 6.87
N THR A 132 3.51 21.89 5.65
CA THR A 132 2.59 21.63 4.55
C THR A 132 3.34 21.66 3.24
N LYS A 133 2.92 20.84 2.27
CA LYS A 133 3.45 20.77 0.90
C LYS A 133 2.33 20.58 -0.10
N THR A 134 2.65 20.75 -1.37
CA THR A 134 1.80 20.37 -2.50
C THR A 134 2.25 19.02 -3.01
N SER A 135 1.30 18.16 -3.35
CA SER A 135 1.57 16.81 -3.86
C SER A 135 2.24 16.81 -5.23
N GLU A 136 3.01 15.79 -5.51
CA GLU A 136 3.76 15.62 -6.77
C GLU A 136 3.06 14.67 -7.76
N ASP A 137 1.88 14.18 -7.44
CA ASP A 137 1.08 13.29 -8.27
C ASP A 137 0.33 13.99 -9.43
N GLY A 138 0.62 15.24 -9.69
CA GLY A 138 -0.04 16.06 -10.71
C GLY A 138 -1.40 16.61 -10.30
N LEU A 139 -1.95 16.26 -9.14
CA LEU A 139 -3.24 16.79 -8.65
C LEU A 139 -3.06 18.14 -7.94
N ASN A 140 -1.85 18.45 -7.52
CA ASN A 140 -1.48 19.71 -6.85
C ASN A 140 -2.32 20.00 -5.59
N LEU A 141 -2.65 18.97 -4.82
CA LEU A 141 -3.38 19.11 -3.56
C LEU A 141 -2.42 19.33 -2.40
N THR A 142 -2.85 20.15 -1.44
CA THR A 142 -2.06 20.40 -0.24
C THR A 142 -2.22 19.27 0.77
N TYR A 143 -1.11 18.84 1.39
CA TYR A 143 -1.07 17.90 2.49
C TYR A 143 -0.19 18.43 3.63
N GLY A 144 -0.25 17.80 4.80
CA GLY A 144 0.41 18.26 6.01
C GLY A 144 -0.52 19.02 6.94
N GLY A 145 -0.14 19.11 8.19
CA GLY A 145 -0.91 19.78 9.24
C GLY A 145 -0.50 19.34 10.63
N THR A 146 -1.47 19.21 11.53
CA THR A 146 -1.22 18.93 12.96
C THR A 146 -2.05 17.78 13.53
N ASN A 147 -2.94 17.18 12.72
CA ASN A 147 -3.86 16.14 13.17
C ASN A 147 -3.20 14.75 13.07
N ALA A 148 -2.35 14.41 14.02
CA ALA A 148 -1.65 13.12 14.03
C ALA A 148 -2.58 11.90 14.02
N THR A 149 -3.84 12.06 14.40
CA THR A 149 -4.86 11.01 14.40
C THR A 149 -5.83 11.10 13.22
N HIS A 150 -5.48 11.84 12.15
CA HIS A 150 -6.28 11.90 10.94
C HIS A 150 -6.72 10.49 10.51
N ASN A 151 -7.98 10.37 10.09
CA ASN A 151 -8.59 9.12 9.73
C ASN A 151 -9.20 9.21 8.32
N GLY A 152 -8.48 8.70 7.34
CA GLY A 152 -8.91 8.56 5.94
C GLY A 152 -9.72 7.30 5.65
N GLY A 153 -10.00 6.47 6.68
CA GLY A 153 -10.82 5.26 6.54
C GLY A 153 -10.07 3.96 6.81
N THR A 154 -10.42 2.92 6.09
CA THR A 154 -9.88 1.57 6.28
C THR A 154 -9.66 0.89 4.94
N LEU A 155 -8.45 0.43 4.70
CA LEU A 155 -8.12 -0.47 3.59
C LEU A 155 -7.67 -1.82 4.17
N ARG A 156 -8.45 -2.87 3.95
CA ARG A 156 -8.15 -4.25 4.34
C ARG A 156 -8.40 -5.21 3.20
N TYR A 157 -7.44 -6.11 2.94
CA TYR A 157 -7.49 -7.07 1.85
C TYR A 157 -7.85 -6.38 0.52
N VAL A 158 -7.09 -5.33 0.23
CA VAL A 158 -7.19 -4.55 -1.02
C VAL A 158 -5.98 -4.87 -1.89
N ARG A 159 -6.24 -5.14 -3.17
CA ARG A 159 -5.19 -5.36 -4.16
C ARG A 159 -5.30 -4.32 -5.27
N VAL A 160 -4.21 -3.60 -5.50
CA VAL A 160 -4.03 -2.64 -6.60
C VAL A 160 -3.07 -3.26 -7.61
N GLU A 161 -3.48 -3.33 -8.87
CA GLU A 161 -2.72 -3.94 -9.94
C GLU A 161 -2.49 -2.96 -11.08
N TYR A 162 -1.29 -3.00 -11.66
CA TYR A 162 -0.89 -2.27 -12.86
C TYR A 162 -1.02 -0.74 -12.77
N ALA A 163 -0.97 -0.19 -11.56
CA ALA A 163 -0.99 1.24 -11.29
C ALA A 163 0.40 1.88 -11.48
N GLY A 164 0.62 3.09 -11.00
CA GLY A 164 1.90 3.77 -11.11
C GLY A 164 2.03 4.59 -12.39
N LYS A 165 0.99 5.38 -12.71
CA LYS A 165 0.98 6.17 -13.95
C LYS A 165 1.89 7.39 -13.85
N LYS A 166 2.85 7.49 -14.77
CA LYS A 166 3.61 8.71 -14.98
C LYS A 166 2.78 9.75 -15.72
N ILE A 167 2.74 10.96 -15.19
CA ILE A 167 2.00 12.07 -15.78
C ILE A 167 2.83 12.71 -16.89
N THR A 168 2.17 13.26 -17.90
CA THR A 168 2.82 13.80 -19.10
C THR A 168 3.65 15.07 -18.88
N ASP A 169 3.64 15.66 -17.69
CA ASP A 169 4.53 16.77 -17.32
C ASP A 169 6.00 16.33 -17.15
N GLY A 170 6.26 15.01 -17.12
CA GLY A 170 7.59 14.41 -17.03
C GLY A 170 8.21 14.42 -15.63
N THR A 171 7.45 14.86 -14.61
CA THR A 171 7.95 14.96 -13.23
C THR A 171 6.96 14.45 -12.20
N SER A 172 5.67 14.36 -12.53
CA SER A 172 4.62 13.87 -11.64
C SER A 172 4.38 12.38 -11.86
N GLU A 173 4.39 11.64 -10.78
CA GLU A 173 4.25 10.20 -10.75
C GLU A 173 3.18 9.79 -9.75
N MET A 174 2.48 8.71 -10.04
CA MET A 174 1.49 8.10 -9.17
C MET A 174 1.91 6.67 -8.87
N ASN A 175 1.67 6.21 -7.67
CA ASN A 175 2.11 4.91 -7.18
C ASN A 175 0.98 3.86 -7.17
N GLY A 176 1.28 2.66 -6.71
CA GLY A 176 0.24 1.71 -6.33
C GLY A 176 -0.66 2.30 -5.24
N PHE A 177 -0.04 2.72 -4.15
CA PHE A 177 -0.68 3.42 -3.04
C PHE A 177 0.15 4.64 -2.64
N SER A 178 -0.46 5.83 -2.67
CA SER A 178 0.15 7.08 -2.20
C SER A 178 -0.57 7.59 -0.95
N PHE A 179 0.19 7.83 0.12
CA PHE A 179 -0.34 8.27 1.42
C PHE A 179 0.24 9.63 1.81
N TYR A 180 -0.39 10.71 1.36
CA TYR A 180 0.01 12.08 1.67
C TYR A 180 -0.47 12.50 3.05
N SER A 181 0.41 12.54 4.04
CA SER A 181 0.13 13.04 5.39
C SER A 181 -1.07 12.35 6.07
N VAL A 182 -1.22 11.05 5.83
CA VAL A 182 -2.29 10.25 6.43
C VAL A 182 -1.97 9.98 7.90
N GLY A 183 -2.97 10.04 8.77
CA GLY A 183 -2.80 9.92 10.22
C GLY A 183 -3.07 8.53 10.78
N SER A 184 -2.68 8.34 12.04
CA SER A 184 -2.74 7.06 12.76
C SER A 184 -4.15 6.50 13.00
N GLY A 185 -5.19 7.31 12.76
CA GLY A 185 -6.58 6.84 12.78
C GLY A 185 -6.98 6.01 11.55
N THR A 186 -6.16 6.04 10.49
CA THR A 186 -6.40 5.26 9.28
C THR A 186 -5.87 3.83 9.43
N ILE A 187 -6.58 2.86 8.92
CA ILE A 187 -6.20 1.44 9.00
C ILE A 187 -5.75 0.94 7.64
N LEU A 188 -4.52 0.43 7.55
CA LEU A 188 -3.91 -0.15 6.36
C LEU A 188 -3.42 -1.56 6.69
N GLU A 189 -4.14 -2.59 6.25
CA GLU A 189 -3.83 -3.99 6.59
C GLU A 189 -4.08 -4.94 5.42
N ASN A 190 -3.15 -5.88 5.18
CA ASN A 190 -3.27 -6.91 4.15
C ASN A 190 -3.46 -6.29 2.75
N LEU A 191 -2.55 -5.42 2.36
CA LEU A 191 -2.58 -4.73 1.07
C LEU A 191 -1.58 -5.36 0.10
N VAL A 192 -1.93 -5.35 -1.18
CA VAL A 192 -1.05 -5.83 -2.26
C VAL A 192 -0.96 -4.76 -3.35
N SER A 193 0.27 -4.34 -3.66
CA SER A 193 0.59 -3.62 -4.90
C SER A 193 1.24 -4.60 -5.87
N TYR A 194 0.67 -4.73 -7.06
CA TYR A 194 1.04 -5.76 -8.01
C TYR A 194 1.35 -5.18 -9.39
N LYS A 195 2.61 -5.29 -9.81
CA LYS A 195 3.09 -4.91 -11.14
C LYS A 195 2.74 -3.48 -11.56
N GLY A 196 2.93 -2.53 -10.66
CA GLY A 196 2.90 -1.10 -10.98
C GLY A 196 4.12 -0.68 -11.80
N ALA A 197 4.04 0.48 -12.44
CA ALA A 197 5.15 1.07 -13.19
C ALA A 197 5.93 2.10 -12.35
N ASP A 198 5.57 2.28 -11.12
CA ASP A 198 6.21 3.13 -10.13
C ASP A 198 6.23 2.43 -8.78
N ASP A 199 6.29 3.15 -7.67
CA ASP A 199 6.36 2.56 -6.34
C ASP A 199 5.17 1.66 -5.99
N GLY A 200 5.45 0.65 -5.16
CA GLY A 200 4.38 -0.15 -4.58
C GLY A 200 3.57 0.64 -3.57
N TYR A 201 4.26 1.30 -2.66
CA TYR A 201 3.70 2.12 -1.59
C TYR A 201 4.59 3.32 -1.33
N GLU A 202 4.01 4.51 -1.27
CA GLU A 202 4.75 5.70 -0.89
C GLU A 202 4.04 6.49 0.22
N PHE A 203 4.82 6.89 1.24
CA PHE A 203 4.35 7.63 2.41
C PHE A 203 4.99 9.02 2.46
N TYR A 204 4.20 10.03 2.22
CA TYR A 204 4.60 11.44 2.25
C TYR A 204 4.29 12.07 3.62
N GLY A 205 5.16 11.86 4.59
CA GLY A 205 4.92 12.29 5.96
C GLY A 205 3.73 11.57 6.61
N GLY A 206 3.16 12.18 7.66
CA GLY A 206 2.05 11.60 8.40
C GLY A 206 2.46 10.58 9.47
N THR A 207 1.47 9.93 10.05
CA THR A 207 1.64 9.03 11.20
C THR A 207 0.97 7.67 11.03
N VAL A 208 0.42 7.39 9.84
CA VAL A 208 -0.22 6.11 9.57
C VAL A 208 0.79 4.98 9.65
N SER A 209 0.34 3.83 10.13
CA SER A 209 1.10 2.58 10.10
C SER A 209 0.39 1.54 9.25
N ALA A 210 1.17 0.66 8.63
CA ALA A 210 0.66 -0.37 7.74
C ALA A 210 1.16 -1.77 8.13
N LYS A 211 0.28 -2.77 8.01
CA LYS A 211 0.58 -4.15 8.38
C LYS A 211 0.28 -5.12 7.23
N ASN A 212 1.14 -6.12 7.08
CA ASN A 212 1.00 -7.17 6.08
C ASN A 212 0.92 -6.58 4.67
N LEU A 213 1.96 -5.85 4.25
CA LEU A 213 2.06 -5.29 2.91
C LEU A 213 2.82 -6.25 1.98
N ILE A 214 2.36 -6.36 0.75
CA ILE A 214 3.05 -7.06 -0.34
C ILE A 214 3.24 -6.09 -1.50
N SER A 215 4.49 -5.86 -1.89
CA SER A 215 4.89 -5.23 -3.15
C SER A 215 5.44 -6.30 -4.08
N TYR A 216 4.80 -6.54 -5.22
CA TYR A 216 5.21 -7.59 -6.14
C TYR A 216 5.37 -7.05 -7.56
N GLY A 217 6.62 -6.98 -8.02
CA GLY A 217 6.96 -6.64 -9.41
C GLY A 217 6.63 -5.21 -9.80
N ASN A 218 6.61 -4.28 -8.85
CA ASN A 218 6.55 -2.84 -9.13
C ASN A 218 7.89 -2.38 -9.71
N PHE A 219 7.89 -1.34 -10.55
CA PHE A 219 9.02 -1.02 -11.42
C PHE A 219 9.99 -0.03 -10.82
N ASP A 220 9.56 0.78 -9.88
CA ASP A 220 10.45 1.62 -9.08
C ASP A 220 10.68 0.96 -7.72
N ASP A 221 10.41 1.61 -6.63
CA ASP A 221 10.66 1.08 -5.32
C ASP A 221 9.51 0.22 -4.79
N SER A 222 9.83 -0.70 -3.90
CA SER A 222 8.75 -1.49 -3.29
C SER A 222 8.06 -0.74 -2.19
N PHE A 223 8.82 0.01 -1.39
CA PHE A 223 8.36 0.89 -0.32
C PHE A 223 9.21 2.14 -0.30
N ASP A 224 8.60 3.30 -0.50
CA ASP A 224 9.25 4.60 -0.36
C ASP A 224 8.58 5.45 0.72
N TRP A 225 9.34 6.36 1.30
CA TRP A 225 8.82 7.39 2.18
C TRP A 225 9.70 8.62 2.29
N GLN A 226 9.05 9.74 2.48
CA GLN A 226 9.67 11.05 2.62
C GLN A 226 8.93 11.96 3.61
N ASP A 227 9.37 13.21 3.72
CA ASP A 227 8.73 14.28 4.49
C ASP A 227 8.49 13.96 5.97
N GLY A 228 9.39 13.17 6.56
CA GLY A 228 9.33 12.85 7.97
C GLY A 228 8.14 11.96 8.33
N TRP A 229 7.84 10.97 7.51
CA TRP A 229 6.84 9.96 7.87
C TRP A 229 7.18 9.27 9.21
N LYS A 230 6.16 9.12 10.06
CA LYS A 230 6.29 8.63 11.43
C LYS A 230 5.31 7.49 11.72
N GLY A 231 5.31 6.43 10.92
CA GLY A 231 4.55 5.21 11.20
C GLY A 231 5.22 4.39 12.28
N GLU A 232 4.62 4.26 13.47
CA GLU A 232 5.27 3.65 14.66
C GLU A 232 4.99 2.14 14.81
N ASN A 233 4.05 1.56 14.05
CA ASN A 233 3.57 0.18 14.24
C ASN A 233 3.48 -0.61 12.93
N ASN A 234 4.50 -0.51 12.08
CA ASN A 234 4.55 -1.23 10.81
C ASN A 234 5.13 -2.63 11.01
N THR A 235 4.53 -3.63 10.35
CA THR A 235 5.03 -5.00 10.45
C THR A 235 4.63 -5.87 9.26
N ASN A 236 5.44 -6.91 9.00
CA ASN A 236 5.23 -7.92 7.98
C ASN A 236 5.16 -7.33 6.56
N TRP A 237 6.22 -6.68 6.12
CA TRP A 237 6.35 -6.14 4.78
C TRP A 237 7.14 -7.09 3.90
N TYR A 238 6.60 -7.39 2.73
CA TYR A 238 7.21 -8.29 1.76
C TYR A 238 7.33 -7.61 0.40
N ALA A 239 8.54 -7.55 -0.14
CA ALA A 239 8.83 -7.08 -1.48
C ALA A 239 9.40 -8.20 -2.34
N TYR A 240 8.95 -8.31 -3.59
CA TYR A 240 9.59 -9.17 -4.58
C TYR A 240 9.65 -8.47 -5.94
N GLN A 241 10.82 -8.00 -6.31
CA GLN A 241 11.12 -7.42 -7.61
C GLN A 241 11.44 -8.54 -8.60
N VAL A 242 10.78 -8.57 -9.76
CA VAL A 242 10.83 -9.73 -10.69
C VAL A 242 11.41 -9.42 -12.06
N THR A 243 11.09 -8.31 -12.68
CA THR A 243 11.58 -7.91 -14.01
C THR A 243 12.29 -6.57 -13.97
N THR A 244 11.65 -5.58 -13.38
CA THR A 244 12.17 -4.24 -13.13
C THR A 244 11.97 -3.94 -11.65
N GLY A 245 12.76 -3.06 -11.10
CA GLY A 245 12.65 -2.60 -9.73
C GLY A 245 13.93 -1.91 -9.30
N ASN A 246 13.80 -0.85 -8.52
CA ASN A 246 14.91 -0.10 -7.97
C ASN A 246 15.21 -0.58 -6.54
N PHE A 247 14.89 0.16 -5.50
CA PHE A 247 15.15 -0.29 -4.13
C PHE A 247 14.01 -1.18 -3.59
N GLY A 248 14.35 -2.03 -2.64
CA GLY A 248 13.35 -2.67 -1.80
C GLY A 248 12.71 -1.68 -0.84
N MET A 249 13.52 -0.74 -0.34
CA MET A 249 13.09 0.41 0.46
C MET A 249 13.93 1.63 0.11
N GLU A 250 13.29 2.73 -0.30
CA GLU A 250 13.90 4.04 -0.39
C GLU A 250 13.52 4.87 0.83
N ILE A 251 14.52 5.46 1.51
CA ILE A 251 14.33 6.05 2.83
C ILE A 251 14.80 7.49 2.82
N GLU A 252 13.83 8.41 2.89
CA GLU A 252 14.08 9.84 2.98
C GLU A 252 13.34 10.44 4.19
N ALA A 253 13.97 11.36 4.90
CA ALA A 253 13.29 12.14 5.95
C ALA A 253 13.08 13.60 5.54
N SER A 254 13.66 14.04 4.42
CA SER A 254 13.62 15.41 3.88
C SER A 254 14.22 16.50 4.79
N ASN A 255 14.21 16.29 6.10
CA ASN A 255 14.77 17.20 7.10
C ASN A 255 15.36 16.41 8.27
N ASN A 256 16.47 16.92 8.83
CA ASN A 256 17.12 16.31 9.99
C ASN A 256 16.32 16.59 11.26
N ASN A 257 15.46 15.65 11.66
CA ASN A 257 14.72 15.71 12.91
C ASN A 257 14.41 14.29 13.42
N ASN A 258 15.19 13.83 14.40
CA ASN A 258 15.06 12.50 15.00
C ASN A 258 13.71 12.25 15.72
N ALA A 259 12.80 13.24 15.79
CA ALA A 259 11.43 13.02 16.26
C ALA A 259 10.50 12.42 15.19
N TYR A 260 10.95 12.38 13.93
CA TYR A 260 10.21 11.85 12.79
C TYR A 260 10.96 10.65 12.20
N TYR A 261 10.58 9.46 12.62
CA TYR A 261 11.12 8.20 12.08
C TYR A 261 10.07 7.10 12.13
N PRO A 262 10.05 6.20 11.15
CA PRO A 262 9.18 5.02 11.19
C PRO A 262 9.80 3.90 12.03
N VAL A 263 8.93 3.01 12.54
CA VAL A 263 9.32 1.73 13.12
C VAL A 263 8.72 0.62 12.26
N VAL A 264 9.58 -0.21 11.66
CA VAL A 264 9.15 -1.30 10.76
C VAL A 264 9.82 -2.60 11.19
N SER A 265 9.03 -3.66 11.32
CA SER A 265 9.50 -4.98 11.74
C SER A 265 9.06 -6.09 10.78
N ASN A 266 9.81 -7.20 10.76
CA ASN A 266 9.53 -8.36 9.92
C ASN A 266 9.48 -7.99 8.43
N ILE A 267 10.61 -7.57 7.88
CA ILE A 267 10.74 -7.09 6.52
C ILE A 267 11.42 -8.19 5.68
N THR A 268 10.87 -8.51 4.54
CA THR A 268 11.50 -9.39 3.55
C THR A 268 11.62 -8.68 2.22
N LEU A 269 12.83 -8.47 1.76
CA LEU A 269 13.15 -7.85 0.47
C LEU A 269 13.79 -8.91 -0.43
N LYS A 270 13.15 -9.19 -1.57
CA LYS A 270 13.63 -10.16 -2.55
C LYS A 270 13.76 -9.53 -3.92
N ARG A 271 14.79 -9.95 -4.64
CA ARG A 271 15.02 -9.58 -6.04
C ARG A 271 15.29 -10.84 -6.85
N ALA A 272 14.61 -10.99 -7.97
CA ALA A 272 14.85 -12.10 -8.89
C ALA A 272 16.17 -11.89 -9.66
N ALA A 273 16.81 -12.97 -10.05
CA ALA A 273 17.96 -12.89 -10.95
C ALA A 273 17.53 -12.29 -12.31
N GLY A 274 18.31 -11.30 -12.79
CA GLY A 274 18.03 -10.61 -14.04
C GLY A 274 17.06 -9.44 -13.94
N THR A 275 16.55 -9.10 -12.74
CA THR A 275 15.83 -7.84 -12.53
C THR A 275 16.74 -6.66 -12.88
N VAL A 276 16.22 -5.72 -13.66
CA VAL A 276 16.90 -4.47 -14.04
C VAL A 276 16.30 -3.29 -13.28
N THR A 277 17.06 -2.18 -13.17
CA THR A 277 16.52 -0.94 -12.62
C THR A 277 15.63 -0.24 -13.65
N GLU A 278 14.70 0.58 -13.23
CA GLU A 278 13.80 1.31 -14.10
C GLU A 278 14.56 2.19 -15.11
N GLY A 279 15.52 2.96 -14.64
CA GLY A 279 16.37 3.81 -15.48
C GLY A 279 17.38 3.05 -16.36
N GLY A 280 17.34 1.74 -16.39
CA GLY A 280 18.30 0.89 -17.06
C GLY A 280 19.68 0.94 -16.37
N SER A 281 20.74 0.62 -17.11
CA SER A 281 22.10 0.52 -16.54
C SER A 281 22.74 1.86 -16.12
N SER A 282 22.09 2.98 -16.34
CA SER A 282 22.60 4.30 -15.97
C SER A 282 22.25 4.72 -14.54
N ALA A 283 21.24 4.11 -13.93
CA ALA A 283 20.87 4.37 -12.55
C ALA A 283 21.50 3.31 -11.64
N ALA A 284 22.18 3.73 -10.58
CA ALA A 284 22.82 2.82 -9.61
C ALA A 284 21.85 2.40 -8.48
N GLU A 285 20.68 1.88 -8.84
CA GLU A 285 19.57 1.61 -7.94
C GLU A 285 19.36 0.09 -7.77
N TYR A 286 20.43 -0.61 -7.38
CA TYR A 286 20.44 -2.07 -7.27
C TYR A 286 20.39 -2.61 -5.83
N ASP A 287 20.45 -1.72 -4.85
CA ASP A 287 20.51 -2.11 -3.45
C ASP A 287 19.12 -2.42 -2.87
N ALA A 288 19.10 -3.17 -1.79
CA ALA A 288 17.84 -3.49 -1.13
C ALA A 288 17.25 -2.30 -0.36
N ILE A 289 18.14 -1.44 0.17
CA ILE A 289 17.74 -0.30 0.99
C ILE A 289 18.61 0.90 0.64
N GLN A 290 18.00 2.03 0.34
CA GLN A 290 18.69 3.30 0.19
C GLN A 290 18.31 4.26 1.32
N PHE A 291 19.31 4.95 1.90
CA PHE A 291 19.10 6.09 2.78
C PHE A 291 19.55 7.36 2.06
N LYS A 292 18.63 8.29 1.84
CA LYS A 292 18.89 9.60 1.23
C LYS A 292 18.30 10.74 2.08
N LYS A 293 18.79 11.95 1.93
CA LYS A 293 18.25 13.20 2.51
C LYS A 293 17.78 13.08 3.97
N HIS A 294 18.70 12.71 4.87
CA HIS A 294 18.44 12.49 6.29
C HIS A 294 17.56 11.26 6.61
N GLY A 295 17.44 10.30 5.68
CA GLY A 295 16.67 9.09 5.86
C GLY A 295 17.01 8.37 7.16
N ASN A 296 15.98 7.97 7.90
CA ASN A 296 16.10 7.34 9.21
C ASN A 296 14.98 6.33 9.44
N GLY A 297 15.10 5.56 10.51
CA GLY A 297 14.06 4.61 10.92
C GLY A 297 14.58 3.59 11.92
N HIS A 298 13.66 2.87 12.56
CA HIS A 298 13.97 1.70 13.37
C HIS A 298 13.49 0.45 12.66
N PHE A 299 14.43 -0.37 12.22
CA PHE A 299 14.15 -1.56 11.44
C PHE A 299 14.58 -2.81 12.20
N SER A 300 13.76 -3.86 12.20
CA SER A 300 14.07 -5.11 12.86
C SER A 300 13.58 -6.33 12.09
N ASN A 301 14.30 -7.45 12.24
CA ASN A 301 14.01 -8.72 11.59
C ASN A 301 13.90 -8.57 10.06
N ILE A 302 15.01 -8.18 9.42
CA ILE A 302 15.08 -7.95 7.98
C ILE A 302 15.72 -9.17 7.30
N VAL A 303 15.08 -9.66 6.25
CA VAL A 303 15.61 -10.69 5.35
C VAL A 303 15.80 -10.08 3.97
N ILE A 304 17.02 -10.09 3.45
CA ILE A 304 17.38 -9.58 2.12
C ILE A 304 17.90 -10.75 1.29
N SER A 305 17.41 -10.89 0.05
CA SER A 305 17.89 -11.92 -0.86
C SER A 305 17.80 -11.50 -2.34
N GLY A 306 18.80 -11.88 -3.14
CA GLY A 306 18.83 -11.62 -4.59
C GLY A 306 19.32 -10.25 -4.98
N TYR A 307 19.47 -9.31 -4.07
CA TYR A 307 20.15 -8.03 -4.32
C TYR A 307 21.65 -8.28 -4.41
N THR A 308 22.29 -7.76 -5.44
CA THR A 308 23.72 -7.94 -5.68
C THR A 308 24.40 -6.59 -5.67
N THR A 309 25.60 -6.54 -5.11
CA THR A 309 26.45 -5.36 -5.11
C THR A 309 27.11 -5.07 -6.46
N THR A 310 26.72 -5.78 -7.54
CA THR A 310 27.35 -5.65 -8.85
C THR A 310 26.88 -4.37 -9.51
N GLY A 311 27.68 -3.33 -9.40
CA GLY A 311 27.37 -1.98 -9.90
C GLY A 311 26.98 -1.00 -8.79
N ALA A 312 26.50 -1.48 -7.64
CA ALA A 312 26.39 -0.64 -6.47
C ALA A 312 27.80 -0.20 -6.06
N THR A 313 28.06 1.06 -6.18
CA THR A 313 29.06 1.69 -5.32
C THR A 313 28.47 1.59 -3.92
N GLY A 314 28.65 0.41 -3.29
CA GLY A 314 28.19 0.21 -1.93
C GLY A 314 28.60 1.39 -1.06
N ILE A 315 28.21 1.45 0.20
CA ILE A 315 28.49 2.55 1.18
C ILE A 315 29.76 3.41 0.90
N GLY A 316 30.61 3.00 0.01
CA GLY A 316 31.83 3.68 -0.43
C GLY A 316 31.66 5.00 -1.20
N ALA A 317 30.47 5.34 -1.68
CA ALA A 317 30.25 6.61 -2.36
C ALA A 317 29.85 7.77 -1.43
N ALA A 318 29.46 7.47 -0.19
CA ALA A 318 29.17 8.51 0.80
C ALA A 318 30.50 9.09 1.30
N THR A 319 30.92 10.20 0.75
CA THR A 319 32.05 10.99 1.27
C THR A 319 31.66 11.53 2.64
N GLY A 320 32.41 11.15 3.68
CA GLY A 320 32.23 11.71 5.03
C GLY A 320 31.61 10.77 6.05
N LEU A 321 31.61 9.46 5.81
CA LEU A 321 31.29 8.48 6.86
C LEU A 321 32.22 8.65 8.08
N PRO A 322 31.70 8.54 9.31
CA PRO A 322 32.55 8.55 10.50
C PRO A 322 33.62 7.46 10.46
N ALA A 323 34.80 7.76 10.97
CA ALA A 323 35.86 6.78 11.07
C ALA A 323 35.39 5.52 11.83
N GLY A 324 35.48 4.35 11.19
CA GLY A 324 35.08 3.08 11.79
C GLY A 324 33.73 2.53 11.26
N VAL A 325 32.99 3.27 10.46
CA VAL A 325 31.86 2.73 9.71
C VAL A 325 32.39 2.05 8.45
N SER A 326 32.39 0.73 8.44
CA SER A 326 32.84 -0.03 7.27
C SER A 326 31.70 -0.23 6.28
N ALA A 327 32.02 -0.10 4.99
CA ALA A 327 31.15 -0.37 3.84
C ALA A 327 30.80 -1.89 3.70
N GLY A 328 30.30 -2.52 4.74
CA GLY A 328 30.25 -3.98 4.84
C GLY A 328 28.87 -4.65 4.74
N PHE A 329 27.80 -3.91 4.54
CA PHE A 329 26.48 -4.53 4.33
C PHE A 329 26.13 -4.51 2.85
N ALA A 330 26.27 -5.65 2.20
CA ALA A 330 25.73 -5.84 0.86
C ALA A 330 24.22 -5.51 0.85
N GLY A 331 23.79 -4.63 -0.06
CA GLY A 331 22.38 -4.30 -0.23
C GLY A 331 21.88 -3.11 0.57
N VAL A 332 22.74 -2.29 1.18
CA VAL A 332 22.36 -1.03 1.82
C VAL A 332 23.19 0.12 1.25
N GLN A 333 22.54 1.13 0.71
CA GLN A 333 23.17 2.32 0.15
C GLN A 333 22.97 3.54 1.07
N LEU A 334 24.03 4.27 1.35
CA LEU A 334 24.01 5.55 2.04
C LEU A 334 24.45 6.64 1.06
N LEU A 335 23.54 7.56 0.69
CA LEU A 335 23.85 8.64 -0.25
C LEU A 335 24.56 9.83 0.39
N SER A 336 24.40 10.04 1.70
CA SER A 336 25.09 11.12 2.40
C SER A 336 25.36 10.78 3.86
N ALA A 337 26.39 11.39 4.44
CA ALA A 337 26.72 11.27 5.85
C ALA A 337 25.61 11.81 6.78
N THR A 338 24.79 12.73 6.28
CA THR A 338 23.64 13.28 7.01
C THR A 338 22.49 12.30 7.14
N SER A 339 22.50 11.18 6.41
CA SER A 339 21.53 10.10 6.57
C SER A 339 21.79 9.21 7.80
N LEU A 340 22.87 9.46 8.55
CA LEU A 340 23.28 8.67 9.74
C LEU A 340 23.08 9.41 11.06
N ALA A 341 22.52 10.60 11.05
CA ALA A 341 22.40 11.45 12.23
C ALA A 341 21.19 11.12 13.10
#